data_ab1880f1b7571f03c99559033c0d07eb
#
_entry.id   ab1880f1b7571f03c99559033c0d07eb
#
_cell.length_a   1.000
_cell.length_b   1.000
_cell.length_c   1.000
_cell.angle_alpha   90.00
_cell.angle_beta   90.00
_cell.angle_gamma   90.00
#
_symmetry.space_group_name_H-M   'P 1'
#
loop_
_entity.id
_entity.type
_entity.pdbx_description
1 polymer ?
#
loop_
_entity_poly.entity_id
_entity_poly.type
_entity_poly.pdbx_seq_one_letter_code
_entity_poly.pdbx_strand_id
1 'polypeptide(L)'
;LTFMVNPLNPVNNLSISQLQRIYTGEITNWKEVGGNDEEINPYVRNRNSGSQEKFETLVMDGLTIGDFPELQVGLTMMSPYYQLEEDKQGIGYSPFYYYSVIVDNGSTRAIGINGVEMTKENIISNTYPYTTEVYAAVRSDIDSNSTAYKLFEFLTTAEGQNIVNESGYVPLDKASSVRSIYGANDITLSTIYTDLQGISHKTRQKGIMIKTDVYRDGKKHSTKILAE
;
A
#
# COMPACT_ATOMS: atom_id res chain seq x y z
N LEU A 1 -2.39 -0.61 4.05
CA LEU A 1 -2.64 -1.93 4.66
C LEU A 1 -2.56 -1.84 6.17
N THR A 2 -3.53 -2.43 6.87
CA THR A 2 -3.57 -2.59 8.35
C THR A 2 -3.05 -3.96 8.70
N PHE A 3 -2.07 -4.03 9.60
CA PHE A 3 -1.61 -5.29 10.19
C PHE A 3 -2.37 -5.56 11.48
N MET A 4 -2.73 -6.82 11.67
CA MET A 4 -3.63 -7.25 12.74
C MET A 4 -3.13 -8.52 13.41
N VAL A 5 -3.44 -8.63 14.68
CA VAL A 5 -3.21 -9.82 15.51
C VAL A 5 -4.48 -10.15 16.29
N ASN A 6 -4.53 -11.33 16.93
CA ASN A 6 -5.55 -11.62 17.91
C ASN A 6 -5.46 -10.61 19.09
N PRO A 7 -6.58 -10.15 19.66
CA PRO A 7 -6.57 -9.20 20.78
C PRO A 7 -5.75 -9.65 22.02
N LEU A 8 -5.54 -10.94 22.19
CA LEU A 8 -4.74 -11.52 23.28
C LEU A 8 -3.23 -11.53 23.01
N ASN A 9 -2.79 -11.23 21.80
CA ASN A 9 -1.37 -11.08 21.48
C ASN A 9 -0.83 -9.78 22.12
N PRO A 10 0.27 -9.82 22.89
CA PRO A 10 0.78 -8.64 23.59
C PRO A 10 1.53 -7.64 22.70
N VAL A 11 1.92 -8.00 21.50
CA VAL A 11 2.69 -7.14 20.58
C VAL A 11 1.82 -6.04 20.01
N ASN A 12 2.16 -4.78 20.27
CA ASN A 12 1.39 -3.61 19.85
C ASN A 12 2.01 -2.87 18.67
N ASN A 13 3.27 -3.15 18.35
CA ASN A 13 4.02 -2.45 17.31
C ASN A 13 5.13 -3.35 16.78
N LEU A 14 5.39 -3.22 15.47
CA LEU A 14 6.54 -3.81 14.79
C LEU A 14 7.29 -2.73 14.01
N SER A 15 8.60 -2.84 13.90
CA SER A 15 9.32 -2.08 12.88
C SER A 15 9.06 -2.66 11.49
N ILE A 16 9.29 -1.87 10.45
CA ILE A 16 9.21 -2.34 9.05
C ILE A 16 10.11 -3.56 8.86
N SER A 17 11.35 -3.51 9.37
CA SER A 17 12.29 -4.62 9.26
C SER A 17 11.82 -5.88 9.99
N GLN A 18 11.25 -5.75 11.19
CA GLN A 18 10.68 -6.90 11.92
C GLN A 18 9.51 -7.52 11.15
N LEU A 19 8.61 -6.70 10.63
CA LEU A 19 7.47 -7.15 9.83
C LEU A 19 7.95 -7.92 8.58
N GLN A 20 8.89 -7.36 7.82
CA GLN A 20 9.47 -8.00 6.65
C GLN A 20 10.13 -9.33 7.00
N ARG A 21 10.91 -9.38 8.09
CA ARG A 21 11.59 -10.60 8.54
C ARG A 21 10.64 -11.67 9.05
N ILE A 22 9.48 -11.32 9.59
CA ILE A 22 8.42 -12.27 9.90
C ILE A 22 7.90 -12.90 8.60
N TYR A 23 7.60 -12.09 7.60
CA TYR A 23 7.03 -12.59 6.34
C TYR A 23 8.07 -13.19 5.37
N THR A 24 9.36 -13.02 5.59
CA THR A 24 10.41 -13.81 4.93
C THR A 24 10.68 -15.15 5.63
N GLY A 25 10.16 -15.34 6.85
CA GLY A 25 10.41 -16.52 7.67
C GLY A 25 11.71 -16.47 8.49
N GLU A 26 12.38 -15.32 8.58
CA GLU A 26 13.59 -15.13 9.39
C GLU A 26 13.26 -14.97 10.88
N ILE A 27 12.17 -14.31 11.24
CA ILE A 27 11.63 -14.21 12.60
C ILE A 27 10.44 -15.14 12.68
N THR A 28 10.52 -16.14 13.55
CA THR A 28 9.52 -17.19 13.68
C THR A 28 8.90 -17.28 15.08
N ASN A 29 9.38 -16.49 16.03
CA ASN A 29 8.90 -16.51 17.41
C ASN A 29 8.60 -15.10 17.89
N TRP A 30 7.44 -14.91 18.52
CA TRP A 30 6.99 -13.62 19.01
C TRP A 30 7.93 -13.00 20.04
N LYS A 31 8.69 -13.79 20.82
CA LYS A 31 9.67 -13.26 21.79
C LYS A 31 10.78 -12.43 21.13
N GLU A 32 11.09 -12.67 19.87
CA GLU A 32 12.10 -11.91 19.11
C GLU A 32 11.66 -10.46 18.85
N VAL A 33 10.37 -10.21 18.98
CA VAL A 33 9.76 -8.88 18.78
C VAL A 33 9.03 -8.37 20.01
N GLY A 34 9.33 -8.94 21.18
CA GLY A 34 8.80 -8.47 22.47
C GLY A 34 7.48 -9.10 22.91
N GLY A 35 7.05 -10.16 22.26
CA GLY A 35 5.88 -10.96 22.61
C GLY A 35 6.22 -12.17 23.52
N ASN A 36 5.28 -13.10 23.60
CA ASN A 36 5.43 -14.35 24.31
C ASN A 36 6.42 -15.30 23.60
N ASP A 37 6.92 -16.32 24.31
CA ASP A 37 7.70 -17.39 23.71
C ASP A 37 6.78 -18.38 22.97
N GLU A 38 6.29 -17.96 21.84
CA GLU A 38 5.32 -18.69 20.99
C GLU A 38 5.67 -18.48 19.52
N GLU A 39 5.38 -19.47 18.68
CA GLU A 39 5.61 -19.40 17.23
C GLU A 39 4.74 -18.32 16.58
N ILE A 40 5.22 -17.71 15.51
CA ILE A 40 4.43 -16.76 14.71
C ILE A 40 3.79 -17.52 13.54
N ASN A 41 2.49 -17.33 13.33
CA ASN A 41 1.75 -17.83 12.17
C ASN A 41 1.41 -16.68 11.20
N PRO A 42 2.25 -16.40 10.20
CA PRO A 42 1.95 -15.35 9.22
C PRO A 42 0.86 -15.80 8.26
N TYR A 43 -0.23 -15.03 8.18
CA TYR A 43 -1.31 -15.24 7.22
C TYR A 43 -1.11 -14.34 6.00
N VAL A 44 -1.14 -14.94 4.81
CA VAL A 44 -1.03 -14.27 3.52
C VAL A 44 -2.33 -14.41 2.72
N ARG A 45 -2.47 -13.66 1.65
CA ARG A 45 -3.61 -13.76 0.74
C ARG A 45 -3.19 -14.51 -0.53
N ASN A 46 -4.18 -15.03 -1.24
CA ASN A 46 -3.93 -15.67 -2.52
C ASN A 46 -3.39 -14.66 -3.56
N ARG A 47 -2.70 -15.15 -4.57
CA ARG A 47 -2.02 -14.34 -5.60
C ARG A 47 -2.94 -13.41 -6.40
N ASN A 48 -4.24 -13.72 -6.46
CA ASN A 48 -5.23 -12.90 -7.19
C ASN A 48 -5.85 -11.81 -6.30
N SER A 49 -5.38 -11.65 -5.08
CA SER A 49 -5.87 -10.65 -4.14
C SER A 49 -5.15 -9.30 -4.34
N GLY A 50 -5.92 -8.21 -4.49
CA GLY A 50 -5.36 -6.86 -4.49
C GLY A 50 -4.64 -6.51 -3.18
N SER A 51 -5.06 -7.08 -2.04
CA SER A 51 -4.34 -6.92 -0.77
C SER A 51 -2.98 -7.62 -0.79
N GLN A 52 -2.88 -8.77 -1.47
CA GLN A 52 -1.60 -9.47 -1.66
C GLN A 52 -0.67 -8.65 -2.54
N GLU A 53 -1.17 -8.12 -3.66
CA GLU A 53 -0.37 -7.27 -4.54
C GLU A 53 0.17 -6.04 -3.80
N LYS A 54 -0.66 -5.39 -2.98
CA LYS A 54 -0.20 -4.25 -2.16
C LYS A 54 0.76 -4.67 -1.06
N PHE A 55 0.58 -5.84 -0.48
CA PHE A 55 1.54 -6.39 0.49
C PHE A 55 2.91 -6.64 -0.17
N GLU A 56 2.94 -7.27 -1.33
CA GLU A 56 4.18 -7.54 -2.08
C GLU A 56 4.90 -6.26 -2.50
N THR A 57 4.15 -5.26 -3.00
CA THR A 57 4.74 -4.04 -3.56
C THR A 57 5.11 -3.00 -2.51
N LEU A 58 4.29 -2.80 -1.47
CA LEU A 58 4.50 -1.74 -0.48
C LEU A 58 5.27 -2.24 0.75
N VAL A 59 5.04 -3.49 1.16
CA VAL A 59 5.59 -4.02 2.41
C VAL A 59 6.85 -4.81 2.16
N MET A 60 6.79 -5.78 1.24
CA MET A 60 7.94 -6.64 0.95
C MET A 60 9.00 -5.94 0.09
N ASP A 61 8.62 -4.99 -0.75
CA ASP A 61 9.52 -4.13 -1.54
C ASP A 61 10.66 -4.90 -2.23
N GLY A 62 10.27 -5.99 -2.93
CA GLY A 62 11.21 -6.86 -3.63
C GLY A 62 11.79 -8.02 -2.81
N LEU A 63 11.48 -8.12 -1.52
CA LEU A 63 11.83 -9.29 -0.71
C LEU A 63 10.93 -10.48 -1.08
N THR A 64 11.49 -11.68 -1.00
CA THR A 64 10.73 -12.91 -1.23
C THR A 64 9.96 -13.31 0.01
N ILE A 65 8.66 -13.52 -0.13
CA ILE A 65 7.80 -14.05 0.92
C ILE A 65 8.20 -15.51 1.19
N GLY A 66 8.25 -15.89 2.46
CA GLY A 66 8.49 -17.26 2.90
C GLY A 66 7.46 -18.25 2.36
N ASP A 67 7.81 -19.52 2.41
CA ASP A 67 6.90 -20.61 2.02
C ASP A 67 6.01 -20.99 3.24
N PHE A 68 4.79 -20.52 3.24
CA PHE A 68 3.83 -20.77 4.32
C PHE A 68 2.83 -21.86 3.93
N PRO A 69 2.35 -22.68 4.91
CA PRO A 69 1.34 -23.71 4.66
C PRO A 69 0.07 -23.17 3.98
N GLU A 70 -0.58 -23.98 3.15
CA GLU A 70 -1.82 -23.60 2.45
C GLU A 70 -2.93 -23.11 3.40
N LEU A 71 -2.97 -23.62 4.63
CA LEU A 71 -3.91 -23.17 5.67
C LEU A 71 -3.70 -21.72 6.09
N GLN A 72 -2.52 -21.16 5.85
CA GLN A 72 -2.21 -19.76 6.10
C GLN A 72 -2.55 -18.86 4.90
N VAL A 73 -3.02 -19.41 3.79
CA VAL A 73 -3.41 -18.63 2.60
C VAL A 73 -4.90 -18.29 2.63
N GLY A 74 -5.22 -17.03 2.87
CA GLY A 74 -6.60 -16.54 2.87
C GLY A 74 -7.18 -16.37 1.46
N LEU A 75 -8.30 -17.01 1.18
CA LEU A 75 -8.95 -16.94 -0.14
C LEU A 75 -9.92 -15.77 -0.29
N THR A 76 -10.47 -15.25 0.81
CA THR A 76 -11.46 -14.15 0.82
C THR A 76 -10.98 -12.97 1.62
N MET A 77 -11.62 -11.81 1.48
CA MET A 77 -11.31 -10.62 2.28
C MET A 77 -11.55 -10.84 3.78
N MET A 78 -12.42 -11.77 4.13
CA MET A 78 -12.75 -12.13 5.53
C MET A 78 -11.77 -13.15 6.13
N SER A 79 -11.01 -13.86 5.30
CA SER A 79 -10.13 -14.94 5.78
C SER A 79 -9.18 -14.51 6.91
N PRO A 80 -8.47 -13.36 6.83
CA PRO A 80 -7.55 -12.95 7.90
C PRO A 80 -8.27 -12.76 9.26
N TYR A 81 -9.53 -12.32 9.25
CA TYR A 81 -10.30 -12.09 10.47
C TYR A 81 -10.68 -13.40 11.15
N TYR A 82 -11.22 -14.37 10.40
CA TYR A 82 -11.55 -15.69 10.93
C TYR A 82 -10.31 -16.45 11.42
N GLN A 83 -9.21 -16.36 10.66
CA GLN A 83 -7.95 -16.99 11.03
C GLN A 83 -7.40 -16.41 12.34
N LEU A 84 -7.37 -15.08 12.49
CA LEU A 84 -6.85 -14.41 13.69
C LEU A 84 -7.80 -14.51 14.90
N GLU A 85 -9.10 -14.66 14.70
CA GLU A 85 -10.05 -14.90 15.79
C GLU A 85 -9.74 -16.24 16.51
N GLU A 86 -9.39 -17.27 15.74
CA GLU A 86 -9.09 -18.61 16.26
C GLU A 86 -7.60 -18.77 16.65
N ASP A 87 -6.69 -17.98 16.08
CA ASP A 87 -5.25 -18.11 16.28
C ASP A 87 -4.63 -16.90 16.99
N LYS A 88 -4.24 -17.11 18.28
CA LYS A 88 -3.58 -16.09 19.11
C LYS A 88 -2.15 -15.78 18.65
N GLN A 89 -1.54 -16.68 17.89
CA GLN A 89 -0.15 -16.59 17.42
C GLN A 89 -0.10 -15.98 16.00
N GLY A 90 -1.26 -15.74 15.41
CA GLY A 90 -1.41 -15.25 14.05
C GLY A 90 -1.04 -13.78 13.89
N ILE A 91 -0.50 -13.45 12.72
CA ILE A 91 -0.41 -12.09 12.18
C ILE A 91 -0.96 -12.07 10.76
N GLY A 92 -1.81 -11.11 10.45
CA GLY A 92 -2.40 -10.95 9.12
C GLY A 92 -2.56 -9.49 8.74
N TYR A 93 -3.11 -9.24 7.55
CA TYR A 93 -3.33 -7.88 7.05
C TYR A 93 -4.62 -7.77 6.26
N SER A 94 -5.15 -6.54 6.25
CA SER A 94 -6.36 -6.17 5.50
C SER A 94 -6.30 -4.70 5.07
N PRO A 95 -7.07 -4.28 4.05
CA PRO A 95 -7.29 -2.86 3.80
C PRO A 95 -7.92 -2.18 5.02
N PHE A 96 -7.52 -0.94 5.29
CA PHE A 96 -8.03 -0.14 6.41
C PHE A 96 -9.56 -0.06 6.44
N TYR A 97 -10.19 0.15 5.28
CA TYR A 97 -11.65 0.21 5.17
C TYR A 97 -12.34 -1.07 5.69
N TYR A 98 -11.83 -2.25 5.32
CA TYR A 98 -12.38 -3.51 5.81
C TYR A 98 -12.21 -3.66 7.32
N TYR A 99 -11.04 -3.28 7.84
CA TYR A 99 -10.76 -3.33 9.27
C TYR A 99 -11.66 -2.39 10.08
N SER A 100 -11.81 -1.14 9.64
CA SER A 100 -12.44 -0.07 10.44
C SER A 100 -13.95 0.09 10.21
N VAL A 101 -14.50 -0.46 9.10
CA VAL A 101 -15.90 -0.24 8.73
C VAL A 101 -16.68 -1.55 8.55
N ILE A 102 -16.06 -2.58 7.95
CA ILE A 102 -16.78 -3.81 7.62
C ILE A 102 -16.71 -4.82 8.77
N VAL A 103 -15.58 -4.93 9.47
CA VAL A 103 -15.30 -6.00 10.44
C VAL A 103 -14.96 -5.44 11.83
N ASP A 104 -15.47 -4.26 12.17
CA ASP A 104 -15.27 -3.64 13.49
C ASP A 104 -16.11 -4.36 14.56
N ASN A 105 -15.70 -5.60 14.90
CA ASN A 105 -16.36 -6.47 15.89
C ASN A 105 -15.45 -6.84 17.07
N GLY A 106 -14.22 -6.31 17.10
CA GLY A 106 -13.25 -6.60 18.15
C GLY A 106 -12.60 -7.98 18.08
N SER A 107 -12.85 -8.79 17.04
CA SER A 107 -12.22 -10.11 16.87
C SER A 107 -10.72 -10.04 16.55
N THR A 108 -10.27 -8.91 16.03
CA THR A 108 -8.87 -8.62 15.73
C THR A 108 -8.45 -7.26 16.27
N ARG A 109 -7.16 -7.06 16.46
CA ARG A 109 -6.58 -5.81 16.91
C ARG A 109 -5.47 -5.36 15.95
N ALA A 110 -5.56 -4.11 15.48
CA ALA A 110 -4.48 -3.51 14.71
C ALA A 110 -3.23 -3.28 15.55
N ILE A 111 -2.06 -3.39 14.92
CA ILE A 111 -0.77 -3.05 15.49
C ILE A 111 -0.14 -1.88 14.75
N GLY A 112 0.65 -1.07 15.47
CA GLY A 112 1.42 0.02 14.89
C GLY A 112 2.61 -0.47 14.06
N ILE A 113 3.07 0.36 13.13
CA ILE A 113 4.29 0.11 12.36
C ILE A 113 5.24 1.30 12.56
N ASN A 114 6.48 1.00 12.95
CA ASN A 114 7.48 2.02 13.32
C ASN A 114 6.97 3.02 14.39
N GLY A 115 6.14 2.56 15.33
CA GLY A 115 5.55 3.40 16.36
C GLY A 115 4.35 4.24 15.89
N VAL A 116 3.91 4.08 14.66
CA VAL A 116 2.76 4.80 14.10
C VAL A 116 1.53 3.90 14.07
N GLU A 117 0.47 4.29 14.74
CA GLU A 117 -0.80 3.58 14.73
C GLU A 117 -1.54 3.77 13.40
N MET A 118 -2.34 2.75 13.03
CA MET A 118 -3.19 2.82 11.85
C MET A 118 -4.49 3.57 12.19
N THR A 119 -4.45 4.88 12.02
CA THR A 119 -5.61 5.76 12.20
C THR A 119 -5.90 6.57 10.93
N LYS A 120 -7.10 7.11 10.84
CA LYS A 120 -7.50 7.96 9.71
C LYS A 120 -6.59 9.19 9.60
N GLU A 121 -6.22 9.79 10.73
CA GLU A 121 -5.34 10.95 10.83
C GLU A 121 -3.92 10.63 10.32
N ASN A 122 -3.39 9.48 10.70
CA ASN A 122 -2.05 9.03 10.27
C ASN A 122 -2.01 8.62 8.78
N ILE A 123 -3.16 8.21 8.21
CA ILE A 123 -3.29 7.99 6.76
C ILE A 123 -3.33 9.35 6.03
N ILE A 124 -4.13 10.30 6.47
CA ILE A 124 -4.27 11.64 5.88
C ILE A 124 -2.93 12.38 5.89
N SER A 125 -2.21 12.32 7.01
CA SER A 125 -0.90 12.97 7.17
C SER A 125 0.25 12.22 6.51
N ASN A 126 0.01 11.06 5.89
CA ASN A 126 1.04 10.18 5.32
C ASN A 126 2.13 9.78 6.31
N THR A 127 1.83 9.74 7.62
CA THR A 127 2.77 9.28 8.65
C THR A 127 2.78 7.77 8.78
N TYR A 128 1.64 7.09 8.50
CA TYR A 128 1.60 5.64 8.44
C TYR A 128 2.26 5.14 7.14
N PRO A 129 3.19 4.17 7.20
CA PRO A 129 4.07 3.86 6.06
C PRO A 129 3.39 3.15 4.89
N TYR A 130 2.27 2.45 5.11
CA TYR A 130 1.65 1.58 4.10
C TYR A 130 0.29 2.11 3.63
N THR A 131 0.30 3.34 3.14
CA THR A 131 -0.87 3.97 2.52
C THR A 131 -0.89 3.73 1.01
N THR A 132 -2.08 3.75 0.43
CA THR A 132 -2.29 3.71 -1.02
C THR A 132 -3.54 4.48 -1.38
N GLU A 133 -3.55 5.05 -2.55
CA GLU A 133 -4.69 5.81 -3.06
C GLU A 133 -5.69 4.88 -3.75
N VAL A 134 -6.96 5.27 -3.74
CA VAL A 134 -8.03 4.66 -4.52
C VAL A 134 -8.29 5.54 -5.73
N TYR A 135 -8.29 4.96 -6.92
CA TYR A 135 -8.41 5.68 -8.18
C TYR A 135 -9.76 5.42 -8.84
N ALA A 136 -10.33 6.47 -9.41
CA ALA A 136 -11.37 6.35 -10.42
C ALA A 136 -10.77 6.65 -11.80
N ALA A 137 -11.20 5.94 -12.82
CA ALA A 137 -10.72 6.14 -14.19
C ALA A 137 -11.89 6.22 -15.16
N VAL A 138 -11.78 7.10 -16.14
CA VAL A 138 -12.68 7.19 -17.27
C VAL A 138 -11.88 7.06 -18.57
N ARG A 139 -12.54 6.72 -19.66
CA ARG A 139 -11.90 6.67 -20.97
C ARG A 139 -11.40 8.07 -21.38
N SER A 140 -10.25 8.14 -22.03
CA SER A 140 -9.65 9.41 -22.47
C SER A 140 -10.48 10.16 -23.52
N ASP A 141 -11.35 9.44 -24.25
CA ASP A 141 -12.25 9.96 -25.28
C ASP A 141 -13.69 10.13 -24.79
N ILE A 142 -13.93 10.12 -23.46
CA ILE A 142 -15.27 10.25 -22.90
C ILE A 142 -15.83 11.66 -23.17
N ASP A 143 -17.12 11.71 -23.54
CA ASP A 143 -17.84 12.99 -23.61
C ASP A 143 -17.96 13.63 -22.22
N SER A 144 -17.42 14.85 -22.06
CA SER A 144 -17.46 15.62 -20.83
C SER A 144 -18.90 15.97 -20.36
N ASN A 145 -19.89 15.91 -21.26
CA ASN A 145 -21.29 16.09 -20.91
C ASN A 145 -21.96 14.80 -20.40
N SER A 146 -21.30 13.65 -20.55
CA SER A 146 -21.85 12.37 -20.12
C SER A 146 -22.01 12.30 -18.57
N THR A 147 -22.99 11.53 -18.13
CA THR A 147 -23.20 11.28 -16.68
C THR A 147 -21.98 10.63 -16.03
N ALA A 148 -21.30 9.74 -16.75
CA ALA A 148 -20.10 9.08 -16.23
C ALA A 148 -18.95 10.05 -15.99
N TYR A 149 -18.73 11.03 -16.89
CA TYR A 149 -17.73 12.07 -16.69
C TYR A 149 -18.09 13.01 -15.53
N LYS A 150 -19.37 13.43 -15.45
CA LYS A 150 -19.86 14.26 -14.33
C LYS A 150 -19.72 13.56 -12.98
N LEU A 151 -19.95 12.25 -12.90
CA LEU A 151 -19.70 11.48 -11.69
C LEU A 151 -18.21 11.44 -11.35
N PHE A 152 -17.36 11.25 -12.33
CA PHE A 152 -15.90 11.28 -12.14
C PHE A 152 -15.42 12.63 -11.59
N GLU A 153 -15.87 13.75 -12.14
CA GLU A 153 -15.58 15.09 -11.63
C GLU A 153 -16.14 15.30 -10.22
N PHE A 154 -17.37 14.83 -9.97
CA PHE A 154 -18.04 14.96 -8.68
C PHE A 154 -17.22 14.34 -7.55
N LEU A 155 -16.54 13.21 -7.78
CA LEU A 155 -15.70 12.55 -6.76
C LEU A 155 -14.62 13.47 -6.17
N THR A 156 -14.16 14.47 -6.92
CA THR A 156 -13.14 15.44 -6.46
C THR A 156 -13.71 16.72 -5.87
N THR A 157 -15.03 16.91 -5.91
CA THR A 157 -15.69 18.06 -5.29
C THR A 157 -15.74 17.93 -3.76
N ALA A 158 -15.94 19.06 -3.07
CA ALA A 158 -16.12 19.04 -1.61
C ALA A 158 -17.28 18.14 -1.17
N GLU A 159 -18.40 18.15 -1.91
CA GLU A 159 -19.55 17.29 -1.64
C GLU A 159 -19.24 15.82 -1.88
N GLY A 160 -18.60 15.49 -3.00
CA GLY A 160 -18.13 14.13 -3.30
C GLY A 160 -17.15 13.61 -2.25
N GLN A 161 -16.21 14.44 -1.79
CA GLN A 161 -15.26 14.07 -0.74
C GLN A 161 -15.92 13.92 0.64
N ASN A 162 -16.99 14.67 0.94
CA ASN A 162 -17.79 14.43 2.14
C ASN A 162 -18.46 13.04 2.09
N ILE A 163 -19.04 12.66 0.94
CA ILE A 163 -19.62 11.32 0.75
C ILE A 163 -18.55 10.23 0.89
N VAL A 164 -17.35 10.42 0.33
CA VAL A 164 -16.21 9.53 0.51
C VAL A 164 -15.89 9.36 2.00
N ASN A 165 -15.83 10.46 2.76
CA ASN A 165 -15.60 10.42 4.21
C ASN A 165 -16.71 9.71 4.99
N GLU A 166 -17.97 10.00 4.67
CA GLU A 166 -19.14 9.37 5.30
C GLU A 166 -19.22 7.87 4.99
N SER A 167 -18.76 7.44 3.81
CA SER A 167 -18.69 6.03 3.44
C SER A 167 -17.61 5.24 4.19
N GLY A 168 -16.75 5.93 4.97
CA GLY A 168 -15.67 5.31 5.75
C GLY A 168 -14.31 5.29 5.06
N TYR A 169 -14.20 5.74 3.81
CA TYR A 169 -12.93 5.96 3.17
C TYR A 169 -12.25 7.24 3.68
N VAL A 170 -10.96 7.34 3.43
CA VAL A 170 -10.19 8.55 3.76
C VAL A 170 -10.33 9.54 2.61
N PRO A 171 -10.86 10.75 2.84
CA PRO A 171 -10.99 11.76 1.80
C PRO A 171 -9.61 12.28 1.38
N LEU A 172 -9.53 12.84 0.17
CA LEU A 172 -8.36 13.56 -0.30
C LEU A 172 -8.12 14.77 0.62
N ASP A 173 -6.88 15.00 1.03
CA ASP A 173 -6.53 16.27 1.68
C ASP A 173 -6.74 17.42 0.69
N LYS A 174 -7.23 18.57 1.18
CA LYS A 174 -7.42 19.78 0.36
C LYS A 174 -6.13 20.24 -0.33
N ALA A 175 -4.96 19.90 0.20
CA ALA A 175 -3.66 20.19 -0.41
C ALA A 175 -3.28 19.20 -1.53
N SER A 176 -3.83 17.98 -1.53
CA SER A 176 -3.63 16.98 -2.61
C SER A 176 -4.77 16.96 -3.64
N SER A 177 -5.80 17.78 -3.45
CA SER A 177 -7.07 17.73 -4.15
C SER A 177 -7.06 18.15 -5.62
N VAL A 178 -5.95 18.44 -6.22
CA VAL A 178 -5.78 18.45 -7.69
C VAL A 178 -4.34 18.09 -8.03
N ARG A 179 -3.92 16.90 -7.75
CA ARG A 179 -3.10 16.27 -8.77
C ARG A 179 -4.08 15.87 -9.86
N SER A 180 -4.12 16.67 -10.92
CA SER A 180 -4.46 16.15 -12.24
C SER A 180 -3.55 14.94 -12.43
N ILE A 181 -4.03 13.79 -12.00
CA ILE A 181 -3.37 12.53 -12.26
C ILE A 181 -3.60 12.34 -13.74
N TYR A 182 -2.62 12.84 -14.48
CA TYR A 182 -2.38 12.51 -15.86
C TYR A 182 -3.51 12.90 -16.84
N GLY A 183 -3.36 14.03 -17.46
CA GLY A 183 -3.74 14.08 -18.86
C GLY A 183 -3.14 12.84 -19.54
N ALA A 184 -3.82 12.27 -20.51
CA ALA A 184 -3.37 11.07 -21.26
C ALA A 184 -1.92 11.15 -21.80
N ASN A 185 -1.25 12.24 -21.53
CA ASN A 185 0.08 12.64 -21.96
C ASN A 185 1.19 12.38 -20.91
N ASP A 186 0.86 12.13 -19.63
CA ASP A 186 1.87 11.95 -18.58
C ASP A 186 2.32 10.48 -18.40
N ILE A 187 1.88 9.59 -19.29
CA ILE A 187 2.39 8.22 -19.30
C ILE A 187 3.83 8.27 -19.78
N THR A 188 4.77 7.92 -18.91
CA THR A 188 6.18 7.77 -19.27
C THR A 188 6.31 6.62 -20.26
N LEU A 189 6.64 6.94 -21.50
CA LEU A 189 6.87 5.95 -22.56
C LEU A 189 8.24 5.31 -22.45
N SER A 190 9.22 6.08 -21.98
CA SER A 190 10.59 5.59 -21.78
C SER A 190 11.32 6.44 -20.78
N THR A 191 12.28 5.81 -20.09
CA THR A 191 13.26 6.48 -19.23
C THR A 191 14.64 6.26 -19.82
N ILE A 192 15.40 7.34 -19.99
CA ILE A 192 16.77 7.32 -20.47
C ILE A 192 17.67 7.84 -19.33
N TYR A 193 18.77 7.20 -19.09
CA TYR A 193 19.79 7.62 -18.13
C TYR A 193 21.01 8.13 -18.91
N THR A 194 21.42 9.35 -18.69
CA THR A 194 22.59 9.96 -19.36
C THR A 194 23.69 10.23 -18.31
N ASP A 195 24.89 9.73 -18.55
CA ASP A 195 26.03 10.01 -17.68
C ASP A 195 26.61 11.41 -17.89
N LEU A 196 27.63 11.76 -17.11
CA LEU A 196 28.27 13.09 -17.21
C LEU A 196 29.07 13.29 -18.50
N GLN A 197 29.35 12.23 -19.26
CA GLN A 197 29.98 12.25 -20.59
C GLN A 197 28.96 12.45 -21.72
N GLY A 198 27.63 12.45 -21.38
CA GLY A 198 26.56 12.58 -22.36
C GLY A 198 26.15 11.26 -23.01
N ILE A 199 26.65 10.11 -22.53
CA ILE A 199 26.30 8.79 -23.05
C ILE A 199 24.98 8.32 -22.42
N SER A 200 24.04 7.90 -23.27
CA SER A 200 22.72 7.44 -22.83
C SER A 200 22.68 5.93 -22.61
N HIS A 201 22.04 5.54 -21.52
CA HIS A 201 21.89 4.15 -21.06
C HIS A 201 20.40 3.83 -20.84
N LYS A 202 19.99 2.59 -21.08
CA LYS A 202 18.62 2.12 -20.79
C LYS A 202 18.39 1.80 -19.31
N THR A 203 19.47 1.58 -18.56
CA THR A 203 19.46 1.24 -17.14
C THR A 203 20.39 2.17 -16.37
N ARG A 204 20.17 2.29 -15.06
CA ARG A 204 21.06 3.07 -14.18
C ARG A 204 22.47 2.48 -14.21
N GLN A 205 23.47 3.36 -14.28
CA GLN A 205 24.86 3.05 -14.06
C GLN A 205 25.32 3.73 -12.77
N LYS A 206 26.34 3.21 -12.13
CA LYS A 206 26.88 3.76 -10.89
C LYS A 206 27.41 5.19 -11.12
N GLY A 207 27.07 6.10 -10.22
CA GLY A 207 27.54 7.50 -10.24
C GLY A 207 26.41 8.51 -10.47
N ILE A 208 26.81 9.73 -10.81
CA ILE A 208 25.86 10.81 -11.10
C ILE A 208 25.31 10.65 -12.52
N MET A 209 24.00 10.64 -12.65
CA MET A 209 23.31 10.52 -13.93
C MET A 209 22.18 11.56 -14.03
N ILE A 210 21.78 11.85 -15.26
CA ILE A 210 20.56 12.57 -15.57
C ILE A 210 19.51 11.53 -16.03
N LYS A 211 18.49 11.35 -15.20
CA LYS A 211 17.31 10.56 -15.55
C LYS A 211 16.38 11.44 -16.39
N THR A 212 16.04 11.05 -17.60
CA THR A 212 15.07 11.75 -18.45
C THR A 212 13.88 10.83 -18.74
N ASP A 213 12.73 11.21 -18.23
CA ASP A 213 11.44 10.57 -18.53
C ASP A 213 10.83 11.24 -19.77
N VAL A 214 10.45 10.42 -20.74
CA VAL A 214 9.79 10.87 -21.99
C VAL A 214 8.33 10.45 -21.91
N TYR A 215 7.43 11.42 -21.99
CA TYR A 215 5.99 11.23 -21.86
C TYR A 215 5.31 11.03 -23.23
N ARG A 216 4.08 10.53 -23.22
CA ARG A 216 3.31 10.25 -24.44
C ARG A 216 3.06 11.50 -25.30
N ASP A 217 2.98 12.68 -24.71
CA ASP A 217 2.84 13.97 -25.41
C ASP A 217 4.16 14.51 -25.99
N GLY A 218 5.24 13.74 -25.87
CA GLY A 218 6.59 14.13 -26.32
C GLY A 218 7.35 15.04 -25.36
N LYS A 219 6.74 15.46 -24.24
CA LYS A 219 7.46 16.22 -23.23
C LYS A 219 8.53 15.37 -22.56
N LYS A 220 9.57 16.01 -22.07
CA LYS A 220 10.67 15.40 -21.35
C LYS A 220 10.87 16.08 -20.00
N HIS A 221 11.02 15.29 -18.97
CA HIS A 221 11.40 15.76 -17.66
C HIS A 221 12.71 15.12 -17.23
N SER A 222 13.70 15.96 -16.90
CA SER A 222 15.05 15.48 -16.52
C SER A 222 15.34 15.79 -15.07
N THR A 223 15.86 14.80 -14.36
CA THR A 223 16.24 14.91 -12.94
C THR A 223 17.65 14.38 -12.76
N LYS A 224 18.48 15.10 -12.01
CA LYS A 224 19.80 14.59 -11.59
C LYS A 224 19.60 13.56 -10.48
N ILE A 225 20.21 12.39 -10.65
CA ILE A 225 20.19 11.31 -9.67
C ILE A 225 21.61 10.85 -9.34
N LEU A 226 21.78 10.33 -8.12
CA LEU A 226 22.96 9.57 -7.72
C LEU A 226 22.56 8.09 -7.71
N ALA A 227 23.22 7.28 -8.50
CA ALA A 227 23.05 5.82 -8.52
C ALA A 227 24.23 5.16 -7.82
N GLU A 228 23.93 4.34 -6.82
CA GLU A 228 24.87 3.56 -6.02
C GLU A 228 25.24 2.22 -6.67
#